data_adf94e45a200cad6a3220595a111e138
#
_entry.id   adf94e45a200cad6a3220595a111e138
#
_cell.length_a   1.000
_cell.length_b   1.000
_cell.length_c   1.000
_cell.angle_alpha   90.00
_cell.angle_beta   90.00
_cell.angle_gamma   90.00
#
_symmetry.space_group_name_H-M   'P 1'
#
loop_
_entity.id
_entity.type
_entity.pdbx_description
1 polymer ?
#
loop_
_entity_poly.entity_id
_entity_poly.type
_entity_poly.pdbx_seq_one_letter_code
_entity_poly.pdbx_strand_id
1 'polypeptide(L)'
;MLEKTKRSLRIKCLKKRELIENKVNKEKKIFTKLKELLNCNDVTTAVYYSTKSEVNLTNLVKFMHKNQQKILLPFIDKKNSPLLFKEWRANDKLKKGKYGIMTPSINVYATPKILIVPMLAFDVNKERLGYGGGYYDRTISFLEKNSKILKFGVAFDEQEIEKVPIMSLDKKMDLILTPTKIII
;
A
#
# COMPACT_ATOMS: atom_id res chain seq x y z
N MET A 1 8.48 17.00 -19.39
CA MET A 1 9.80 16.44 -19.00
C MET A 1 9.67 15.50 -17.78
N LEU A 2 9.13 15.92 -16.66
CA LEU A 2 9.05 15.16 -15.40
C LEU A 2 8.27 13.84 -15.51
N GLU A 3 7.12 13.79 -16.24
CA GLU A 3 6.35 12.56 -16.42
C GLU A 3 7.11 11.48 -17.25
N LYS A 4 7.88 11.91 -18.25
CA LYS A 4 8.77 11.01 -19.00
C LYS A 4 9.83 10.40 -18.08
N THR A 5 10.43 11.21 -17.19
CA THR A 5 11.39 10.77 -16.17
C THR A 5 10.74 9.75 -15.22
N LYS A 6 9.55 10.04 -14.68
CA LYS A 6 8.80 9.11 -13.83
C LYS A 6 8.50 7.79 -14.54
N ARG A 7 8.12 7.83 -15.83
CA ARG A 7 7.84 6.63 -16.61
C ARG A 7 9.06 5.71 -16.76
N SER A 8 10.20 6.28 -17.14
CA SER A 8 11.46 5.55 -17.24
C SER A 8 11.88 4.96 -15.88
N LEU A 9 11.78 5.75 -14.81
CA LEU A 9 12.12 5.34 -13.46
C LEU A 9 11.22 4.18 -12.97
N ARG A 10 9.91 4.22 -13.26
CA ARG A 10 8.98 3.11 -12.92
C ARG A 10 9.43 1.79 -13.53
N ILE A 11 9.83 1.79 -14.80
CA ILE A 11 10.31 0.59 -15.49
C ILE A 11 11.57 0.04 -14.82
N LYS A 12 12.54 0.93 -14.53
CA LYS A 12 13.79 0.55 -13.84
C LYS A 12 13.53 -0.01 -12.45
N CYS A 13 12.71 0.68 -11.65
CA CYS A 13 12.40 0.25 -10.28
C CYS A 13 11.58 -1.05 -10.24
N LEU A 14 10.65 -1.26 -11.19
CA LEU A 14 9.91 -2.51 -11.28
C LEU A 14 10.85 -3.69 -11.56
N LYS A 15 11.74 -3.58 -12.56
CA LYS A 15 12.75 -4.60 -12.85
C LYS A 15 13.63 -4.88 -11.64
N LYS A 16 14.15 -3.82 -10.97
CA LYS A 16 14.96 -3.97 -9.76
C LYS A 16 14.20 -4.72 -8.67
N ARG A 17 12.92 -4.40 -8.42
CA ARG A 17 12.11 -5.08 -7.42
C ARG A 17 11.82 -6.55 -7.76
N GLU A 18 11.68 -6.90 -9.03
CA GLU A 18 11.50 -8.28 -9.48
C GLU A 18 12.71 -9.15 -9.13
N LEU A 19 13.92 -8.59 -9.21
CA LEU A 19 15.19 -9.26 -8.95
C LEU A 19 15.58 -9.32 -7.46
N ILE A 20 14.79 -8.75 -6.56
CA ILE A 20 15.10 -8.80 -5.11
C ILE A 20 15.08 -10.26 -4.63
N GLU A 21 16.14 -10.66 -3.99
CA GLU A 21 16.29 -11.98 -3.40
C GLU A 21 15.78 -12.05 -1.95
N ASN A 22 15.59 -13.27 -1.45
CA ASN A 22 15.19 -13.55 -0.06
C ASN A 22 13.93 -12.82 0.41
N LYS A 23 12.98 -12.54 -0.51
CA LYS A 23 11.74 -11.80 -0.22
C LYS A 23 11.00 -12.36 0.98
N VAL A 24 10.89 -13.68 1.11
CA VAL A 24 10.17 -14.33 2.22
C VAL A 24 10.72 -13.90 3.59
N ASN A 25 12.05 -13.87 3.76
CA ASN A 25 12.65 -13.45 5.03
C ASN A 25 12.51 -11.93 5.26
N LYS A 26 12.61 -11.14 4.20
CA LYS A 26 12.39 -9.70 4.24
C LYS A 26 10.94 -9.36 4.62
N GLU A 27 9.97 -10.05 4.04
CA GLU A 27 8.55 -9.93 4.36
C GLU A 27 8.22 -10.32 5.79
N LYS A 28 8.88 -11.35 6.36
CA LYS A 28 8.75 -11.68 7.79
C LYS A 28 9.17 -10.53 8.69
N LYS A 29 10.31 -9.86 8.38
CA LYS A 29 10.78 -8.69 9.14
C LYS A 29 9.79 -7.51 9.06
N ILE A 30 9.27 -7.23 7.86
CA ILE A 30 8.24 -6.21 7.66
C ILE A 30 6.97 -6.57 8.45
N PHE A 31 6.53 -7.83 8.39
CA PHE A 31 5.37 -8.31 9.15
C PHE A 31 5.54 -8.09 10.65
N THR A 32 6.70 -8.40 11.24
CA THR A 32 6.97 -8.17 12.67
C THR A 32 6.74 -6.70 13.04
N LYS A 33 7.33 -5.78 12.27
CA LYS A 33 7.15 -4.33 12.50
C LYS A 33 5.70 -3.87 12.33
N LEU A 34 5.01 -4.33 11.28
CA LEU A 34 3.60 -4.01 11.06
C LEU A 34 2.71 -4.55 12.17
N LYS A 35 2.98 -5.78 12.64
CA LYS A 35 2.26 -6.38 13.77
C LYS A 35 2.34 -5.51 15.04
N GLU A 36 3.52 -5.00 15.36
CA GLU A 36 3.73 -4.12 16.52
C GLU A 36 2.95 -2.81 16.37
N LEU A 37 3.03 -2.16 15.20
CA LEU A 37 2.36 -0.88 14.93
C LEU A 37 0.83 -1.00 14.83
N LEU A 38 0.33 -2.15 14.41
CA LEU A 38 -1.10 -2.40 14.17
C LEU A 38 -1.76 -3.24 15.27
N ASN A 39 -1.10 -3.44 16.41
CA ASN A 39 -1.65 -4.19 17.52
C ASN A 39 -2.64 -3.34 18.35
N CYS A 40 -3.68 -2.82 17.67
CA CYS A 40 -4.75 -2.04 18.27
C CYS A 40 -6.10 -2.49 17.69
N ASN A 41 -7.07 -2.78 18.56
CA ASN A 41 -8.30 -3.47 18.16
C ASN A 41 -9.32 -2.60 17.42
N ASP A 42 -9.36 -1.30 17.61
CA ASP A 42 -10.43 -0.44 17.06
C ASP A 42 -10.03 0.41 15.85
N VAL A 43 -8.99 -0.01 15.14
CA VAL A 43 -8.49 0.74 13.98
C VAL A 43 -8.80 0.01 12.67
N THR A 44 -9.56 0.67 11.81
CA THR A 44 -9.85 0.16 10.47
C THR A 44 -8.63 0.36 9.56
N THR A 45 -8.05 -0.74 9.09
CA THR A 45 -6.84 -0.71 8.25
C THR A 45 -7.14 -1.16 6.83
N ALA A 46 -6.85 -0.31 5.85
CA ALA A 46 -6.85 -0.72 4.45
C ALA A 46 -5.49 -1.31 4.08
N VAL A 47 -5.52 -2.52 3.55
CA VAL A 47 -4.38 -3.22 2.98
C VAL A 47 -4.55 -3.35 1.47
N TYR A 48 -3.50 -3.71 0.76
CA TYR A 48 -3.60 -4.09 -0.65
C TYR A 48 -3.49 -5.62 -0.80
N TYR A 49 -4.11 -6.16 -1.82
CA TYR A 49 -3.87 -7.55 -2.24
C TYR A 49 -2.61 -7.58 -3.08
N SER A 50 -1.54 -8.15 -2.53
CA SER A 50 -0.21 -8.10 -3.13
C SER A 50 -0.19 -8.77 -4.50
N THR A 51 0.33 -8.08 -5.50
CA THR A 51 0.46 -8.56 -6.86
C THR A 51 1.91 -8.55 -7.33
N LYS A 52 2.26 -9.45 -8.21
CA LYS A 52 3.62 -9.54 -8.79
C LYS A 52 4.70 -9.60 -7.71
N SER A 53 5.62 -8.63 -7.75
CA SER A 53 6.78 -8.54 -6.86
C SER A 53 6.57 -7.59 -5.65
N GLU A 54 5.34 -7.18 -5.36
CA GLU A 54 5.04 -6.37 -4.18
C GLU A 54 5.33 -7.13 -2.87
N VAL A 55 5.55 -6.38 -1.79
CA VAL A 55 5.65 -6.99 -0.46
C VAL A 55 4.37 -7.74 -0.14
N ASN A 56 4.50 -9.01 0.22
CA ASN A 56 3.35 -9.87 0.49
C ASN A 56 2.81 -9.63 1.91
N LEU A 57 1.55 -9.22 2.00
CA LEU A 57 0.87 -8.92 3.26
C LEU A 57 0.05 -10.10 3.81
N THR A 58 0.13 -11.30 3.24
CA THR A 58 -0.69 -12.45 3.65
C THR A 58 -0.54 -12.78 5.14
N ASN A 59 0.67 -12.73 5.70
CA ASN A 59 0.88 -13.00 7.11
C ASN A 59 0.25 -11.92 8.00
N LEU A 60 0.31 -10.65 7.58
CA LEU A 60 -0.36 -9.55 8.28
C LEU A 60 -1.89 -9.73 8.25
N VAL A 61 -2.45 -10.04 7.10
CA VAL A 61 -3.89 -10.28 6.94
C VAL A 61 -4.37 -11.44 7.82
N LYS A 62 -3.64 -12.57 7.83
CA LYS A 62 -3.94 -13.71 8.70
C LYS A 62 -3.89 -13.32 10.18
N PHE A 63 -2.87 -12.56 10.60
CA PHE A 63 -2.75 -12.05 11.97
C PHE A 63 -3.93 -11.15 12.32
N MET A 64 -4.27 -10.19 11.47
CA MET A 64 -5.38 -9.26 11.71
C MET A 64 -6.73 -9.97 11.77
N HIS A 65 -7.01 -10.93 10.89
CA HIS A 65 -8.22 -11.75 10.94
C HIS A 65 -8.31 -12.58 12.23
N LYS A 66 -7.19 -13.21 12.65
CA LYS A 66 -7.14 -13.98 13.91
C LYS A 66 -7.46 -13.10 15.12
N ASN A 67 -7.07 -11.83 15.10
CA ASN A 67 -7.33 -10.87 16.17
C ASN A 67 -8.60 -10.03 15.93
N GLN A 68 -9.48 -10.44 15.03
CA GLN A 68 -10.76 -9.79 14.72
C GLN A 68 -10.65 -8.30 14.35
N GLN A 69 -9.50 -7.89 13.83
CA GLN A 69 -9.28 -6.51 13.40
C GLN A 69 -10.01 -6.22 12.07
N LYS A 70 -10.49 -4.99 11.92
CA LYS A 70 -11.19 -4.57 10.69
C LYS A 70 -10.21 -4.31 9.56
N ILE A 71 -10.28 -5.16 8.53
CA ILE A 71 -9.48 -5.06 7.32
C ILE A 71 -10.34 -4.59 6.16
N LEU A 72 -9.78 -3.70 5.35
CA LEU A 72 -10.39 -3.25 4.11
C LEU A 72 -9.49 -3.58 2.92
N LEU A 73 -10.11 -3.91 1.79
CA LEU A 73 -9.43 -3.99 0.49
C LEU A 73 -9.94 -2.88 -0.43
N PRO A 74 -9.03 -2.27 -1.20
CA PRO A 74 -9.41 -1.28 -2.19
C PRO A 74 -10.11 -1.90 -3.38
N PHE A 75 -11.03 -1.16 -3.97
CA PHE A 75 -11.57 -1.46 -5.30
C PHE A 75 -11.72 -0.17 -6.12
N ILE A 76 -11.70 -0.34 -7.43
CA ILE A 76 -11.83 0.75 -8.38
C ILE A 76 -13.26 0.76 -8.91
N ASP A 77 -14.05 1.74 -8.49
CA ASP A 77 -15.40 1.94 -9.01
C ASP A 77 -15.35 2.58 -10.41
N LYS A 78 -14.69 3.73 -10.52
CA LYS A 78 -14.54 4.50 -11.77
C LYS A 78 -13.07 4.77 -12.10
N LYS A 79 -12.76 4.85 -13.39
CA LYS A 79 -11.44 5.28 -13.86
C LYS A 79 -11.14 6.71 -13.36
N ASN A 80 -9.91 6.96 -12.94
CA ASN A 80 -9.43 8.25 -12.45
C ASN A 80 -10.14 8.79 -11.18
N SER A 81 -10.91 7.97 -10.47
CA SER A 81 -11.52 8.31 -9.17
C SER A 81 -10.66 7.81 -8.01
N PRO A 82 -10.88 8.30 -6.79
CA PRO A 82 -10.33 7.68 -5.58
C PRO A 82 -10.70 6.20 -5.48
N LEU A 83 -9.89 5.43 -4.79
CA LEU A 83 -10.25 4.06 -4.40
C LEU A 83 -11.38 4.14 -3.38
N LEU A 84 -12.31 3.21 -3.48
CA LEU A 84 -13.25 2.89 -2.42
C LEU A 84 -12.77 1.62 -1.72
N PHE A 85 -13.27 1.38 -0.50
CA PHE A 85 -12.81 0.27 0.30
C PHE A 85 -13.97 -0.59 0.75
N LYS A 86 -13.78 -1.92 0.69
CA LYS A 86 -14.72 -2.91 1.19
C LYS A 86 -14.12 -3.66 2.37
N GLU A 87 -14.94 -3.92 3.36
CA GLU A 87 -14.57 -4.79 4.48
C GLU A 87 -14.23 -6.20 3.95
N TRP A 88 -13.15 -6.76 4.48
CA TRP A 88 -12.69 -8.10 4.15
C TRP A 88 -12.60 -8.95 5.40
N ARG A 89 -13.50 -9.92 5.52
CA ARG A 89 -13.54 -10.90 6.61
C ARG A 89 -12.81 -12.18 6.22
N ALA A 90 -12.40 -12.96 7.21
CA ALA A 90 -11.55 -14.15 7.00
C ALA A 90 -12.14 -15.17 6.00
N ASN A 91 -13.46 -15.31 5.95
CA ASN A 91 -14.15 -16.30 5.11
C ASN A 91 -14.75 -15.70 3.82
N ASP A 92 -14.51 -14.42 3.57
CA ASP A 92 -15.07 -13.76 2.39
C ASP A 92 -14.39 -14.24 1.11
N LYS A 93 -15.22 -14.59 0.12
CA LYS A 93 -14.73 -14.88 -1.22
C LYS A 93 -14.25 -13.59 -1.88
N LEU A 94 -13.07 -13.65 -2.47
CA LEU A 94 -12.54 -12.58 -3.30
C LEU A 94 -12.87 -12.81 -4.77
N LYS A 95 -13.16 -11.74 -5.49
CA LYS A 95 -13.34 -11.74 -6.94
C LYS A 95 -12.38 -10.77 -7.62
N LYS A 96 -12.03 -11.03 -8.86
CA LYS A 96 -11.26 -10.09 -9.68
C LYS A 96 -12.13 -8.88 -10.02
N GLY A 97 -11.69 -7.71 -9.61
CA GLY A 97 -12.23 -6.42 -10.02
C GLY A 97 -11.50 -5.83 -11.22
N LYS A 98 -11.67 -4.53 -11.45
CA LYS A 98 -10.97 -3.79 -12.49
C LYS A 98 -9.45 -3.91 -12.32
N TYR A 99 -8.73 -4.02 -13.42
CA TYR A 99 -7.26 -4.22 -13.49
C TYR A 99 -6.76 -5.47 -12.77
N GLY A 100 -7.61 -6.46 -12.53
CA GLY A 100 -7.23 -7.70 -11.85
C GLY A 100 -7.03 -7.59 -10.34
N ILE A 101 -7.42 -6.46 -9.74
CA ILE A 101 -7.33 -6.24 -8.29
C ILE A 101 -8.37 -7.12 -7.61
N MET A 102 -7.91 -7.96 -6.65
CA MET A 102 -8.81 -8.79 -5.86
C MET A 102 -9.60 -7.93 -4.88
N THR A 103 -10.91 -8.12 -4.82
CA THR A 103 -11.82 -7.38 -3.95
C THR A 103 -12.85 -8.30 -3.33
N PRO A 104 -13.34 -8.05 -2.09
CA PRO A 104 -14.39 -8.83 -1.49
C PRO A 104 -15.67 -8.82 -2.32
N SER A 105 -16.32 -9.99 -2.39
CA SER A 105 -17.59 -10.14 -3.13
C SER A 105 -18.73 -9.39 -2.45
N ILE A 106 -18.68 -9.25 -1.13
CA ILE A 106 -19.66 -8.50 -0.33
C ILE A 106 -19.51 -6.99 -0.52
N ASN A 107 -20.59 -6.24 -0.31
CA ASN A 107 -20.64 -4.79 -0.51
C ASN A 107 -20.78 -4.02 0.82
N VAL A 108 -19.92 -4.34 1.79
CA VAL A 108 -19.82 -3.56 3.04
C VAL A 108 -18.68 -2.58 2.90
N TYR A 109 -19.01 -1.29 2.84
CA TYR A 109 -18.07 -0.20 2.62
C TYR A 109 -17.65 0.43 3.94
N ALA A 110 -16.37 0.82 4.05
CA ALA A 110 -15.88 1.56 5.20
C ALA A 110 -14.70 2.47 4.82
N THR A 111 -14.42 3.42 5.69
CA THR A 111 -13.30 4.36 5.54
C THR A 111 -12.14 3.92 6.41
N PRO A 112 -10.91 3.80 5.87
CA PRO A 112 -9.75 3.42 6.66
C PRO A 112 -9.26 4.57 7.53
N LYS A 113 -8.77 4.24 8.73
CA LYS A 113 -7.95 5.13 9.58
C LYS A 113 -6.45 4.95 9.27
N ILE A 114 -6.05 3.75 8.87
CA ILE A 114 -4.68 3.45 8.41
C ILE A 114 -4.75 2.93 6.98
N LEU A 115 -3.90 3.46 6.12
CA LEU A 115 -3.77 3.06 4.72
C LEU A 115 -2.38 2.50 4.47
N ILE A 116 -2.28 1.20 4.21
CA ILE A 116 -1.02 0.55 3.78
C ILE A 116 -0.88 0.72 2.28
N VAL A 117 0.23 1.32 1.86
CA VAL A 117 0.45 1.78 0.48
C VAL A 117 1.63 1.03 -0.16
N PRO A 118 1.42 0.32 -1.28
CA PRO A 118 2.49 -0.26 -2.07
C PRO A 118 3.19 0.80 -2.91
N MET A 119 4.47 0.56 -3.25
CA MET A 119 5.25 1.49 -4.07
C MET A 119 6.30 0.76 -4.91
N LEU A 120 6.80 1.43 -5.94
CA LEU A 120 7.93 0.98 -6.76
C LEU A 120 9.26 1.47 -6.20
N ALA A 121 9.30 2.67 -5.65
CA ALA A 121 10.45 3.27 -5.02
C ALA A 121 10.02 4.31 -3.98
N PHE A 122 10.94 4.70 -3.10
CA PHE A 122 10.77 5.74 -2.11
C PHE A 122 12.11 6.43 -1.83
N ASP A 123 12.06 7.56 -1.13
CA ASP A 123 13.24 8.23 -0.62
C ASP A 123 13.14 8.52 0.90
N VAL A 124 14.21 9.04 1.45
CA VAL A 124 14.31 9.38 2.90
C VAL A 124 13.32 10.47 3.33
N ASN A 125 12.79 11.26 2.40
CA ASN A 125 11.76 12.25 2.69
C ASN A 125 10.35 11.66 2.72
N LYS A 126 10.23 10.35 2.57
CA LYS A 126 8.95 9.59 2.52
C LYS A 126 8.12 9.89 1.26
N GLU A 127 8.74 10.43 0.23
CA GLU A 127 8.13 10.53 -1.09
C GLU A 127 8.12 9.15 -1.75
N ARG A 128 7.08 8.87 -2.54
CA ARG A 128 6.93 7.56 -3.17
C ARG A 128 6.70 7.63 -4.67
N LEU A 129 7.23 6.65 -5.37
CA LEU A 129 6.93 6.38 -6.77
C LEU A 129 5.92 5.24 -6.87
N GLY A 130 4.68 5.57 -7.26
CA GLY A 130 3.65 4.58 -7.56
C GLY A 130 3.67 4.12 -9.02
N TYR A 131 2.69 3.31 -9.40
CA TYR A 131 2.56 2.73 -10.75
C TYR A 131 2.09 3.71 -11.85
N GLY A 132 1.74 4.95 -11.49
CA GLY A 132 1.34 6.00 -12.44
C GLY A 132 -0.17 6.14 -12.65
N GLY A 133 -0.99 5.31 -12.02
CA GLY A 133 -2.45 5.45 -12.10
C GLY A 133 -3.03 6.57 -11.24
N GLY A 134 -2.26 7.14 -10.29
CA GLY A 134 -2.65 8.22 -9.38
C GLY A 134 -3.78 7.86 -8.41
N TYR A 135 -4.14 6.57 -8.29
CA TYR A 135 -5.24 6.14 -7.44
C TYR A 135 -5.02 6.47 -5.97
N TYR A 136 -3.85 6.13 -5.42
CA TYR A 136 -3.54 6.42 -4.03
C TYR A 136 -3.45 7.92 -3.73
N ASP A 137 -2.91 8.73 -4.64
CA ASP A 137 -2.82 10.19 -4.44
C ASP A 137 -4.20 10.83 -4.37
N ARG A 138 -5.09 10.46 -5.29
CA ARG A 138 -6.49 10.91 -5.26
C ARG A 138 -7.23 10.40 -4.02
N THR A 139 -6.98 9.14 -3.61
CA THR A 139 -7.60 8.54 -2.43
C THR A 139 -7.18 9.26 -1.15
N ILE A 140 -5.88 9.49 -0.98
CA ILE A 140 -5.34 10.21 0.17
C ILE A 140 -5.91 11.62 0.21
N SER A 141 -5.88 12.34 -0.93
CA SER A 141 -6.46 13.69 -1.03
C SER A 141 -7.95 13.74 -0.68
N PHE A 142 -8.71 12.70 -1.07
CA PHE A 142 -10.14 12.60 -0.74
C PHE A 142 -10.37 12.31 0.75
N LEU A 143 -9.63 11.34 1.30
CA LEU A 143 -9.76 10.93 2.70
C LEU A 143 -9.34 12.05 3.68
N GLU A 144 -8.23 12.74 3.40
CA GLU A 144 -7.71 13.83 4.22
C GLU A 144 -8.66 15.03 4.35
N LYS A 145 -9.59 15.20 3.41
CA LYS A 145 -10.63 16.24 3.52
C LYS A 145 -11.66 15.95 4.61
N ASN A 146 -11.90 14.68 4.92
CA ASN A 146 -13.01 14.26 5.77
C ASN A 146 -12.55 13.62 7.10
N SER A 147 -11.29 13.16 7.17
CA SER A 147 -10.78 12.47 8.35
C SER A 147 -9.25 12.49 8.39
N LYS A 148 -8.71 12.38 9.61
CA LYS A 148 -7.28 12.11 9.79
C LYS A 148 -7.00 10.65 9.48
N ILE A 149 -6.10 10.39 8.53
CA ILE A 149 -5.63 9.06 8.17
C ILE A 149 -4.12 8.95 8.35
N LEU A 150 -3.63 7.76 8.65
CA LEU A 150 -2.20 7.44 8.66
C LEU A 150 -1.84 6.65 7.40
N LYS A 151 -0.76 7.04 6.75
CA LYS A 151 -0.28 6.49 5.48
C LYS A 151 1.04 5.74 5.72
N PHE A 152 0.96 4.42 5.74
CA PHE A 152 2.11 3.54 5.94
C PHE A 152 2.59 3.00 4.60
N GLY A 153 3.74 3.48 4.15
CA GLY A 153 4.43 2.91 3.00
C GLY A 153 5.10 1.59 3.36
N VAL A 154 5.02 0.61 2.47
CA VAL A 154 5.67 -0.69 2.66
C VAL A 154 6.50 -1.04 1.44
N ALA A 155 7.78 -1.32 1.65
CA ALA A 155 8.75 -1.57 0.59
C ALA A 155 9.89 -2.48 1.06
N PHE A 156 10.68 -3.01 0.13
CA PHE A 156 11.98 -3.61 0.42
C PHE A 156 13.06 -2.51 0.48
N ASP A 157 14.15 -2.75 1.22
CA ASP A 157 15.26 -1.79 1.35
C ASP A 157 15.80 -1.38 -0.03
N GLU A 158 15.85 -2.31 -0.98
CA GLU A 158 16.35 -2.09 -2.33
C GLU A 158 15.48 -1.14 -3.19
N GLN A 159 14.28 -0.82 -2.73
CA GLN A 159 13.40 0.15 -3.39
C GLN A 159 13.72 1.60 -3.02
N GLU A 160 14.63 1.81 -2.07
CA GLU A 160 15.12 3.15 -1.77
C GLU A 160 15.94 3.72 -2.92
N ILE A 161 15.69 4.98 -3.24
CA ILE A 161 16.43 5.77 -4.22
C ILE A 161 16.79 7.13 -3.60
N GLU A 162 17.79 7.79 -4.13
CA GLU A 162 18.28 9.07 -3.64
C GLU A 162 17.16 10.13 -3.57
N LYS A 163 16.38 10.27 -4.64
CA LYS A 163 15.30 11.25 -4.73
C LYS A 163 14.19 10.78 -5.64
N VAL A 164 12.96 10.80 -5.14
CA VAL A 164 11.75 10.57 -5.94
C VAL A 164 11.38 11.87 -6.64
N PRO A 165 11.19 11.87 -7.98
CA PRO A 165 10.67 13.05 -8.66
C PRO A 165 9.20 13.26 -8.28
N ILE A 166 8.87 14.42 -7.71
CA ILE A 166 7.54 14.75 -7.20
C ILE A 166 6.78 15.71 -8.11
N MET A 167 5.46 15.59 -8.11
CA MET A 167 4.51 16.50 -8.75
C MET A 167 3.54 17.06 -7.69
N SER A 168 2.86 18.15 -8.00
CA SER A 168 1.98 18.86 -7.05
C SER A 168 0.85 18.03 -6.44
N LEU A 169 0.43 16.96 -7.10
CA LEU A 169 -0.63 16.08 -6.62
C LEU A 169 -0.11 14.84 -5.89
N ASP A 170 1.19 14.59 -5.88
CA ASP A 170 1.77 13.45 -5.17
C ASP A 170 1.60 13.60 -3.66
N LYS A 171 1.37 12.51 -2.98
CA LYS A 171 1.13 12.47 -1.53
C LYS A 171 2.22 11.70 -0.82
N LYS A 172 2.81 12.35 0.17
CA LYS A 172 3.84 11.81 1.05
C LYS A 172 3.28 10.79 2.03
N MET A 173 4.10 9.81 2.44
CA MET A 173 3.75 8.87 3.51
C MET A 173 4.03 9.48 4.89
N ASP A 174 3.33 8.99 5.92
CA ASP A 174 3.63 9.39 7.30
C ASP A 174 4.83 8.58 7.82
N LEU A 175 4.91 7.32 7.41
CA LEU A 175 6.09 6.49 7.62
C LEU A 175 6.28 5.49 6.47
N ILE A 176 7.51 4.99 6.32
CA ILE A 176 7.82 3.90 5.39
C ILE A 176 8.53 2.78 6.16
N LEU A 177 7.98 1.56 6.03
CA LEU A 177 8.55 0.35 6.63
C LEU A 177 9.29 -0.46 5.58
N THR A 178 10.51 -0.84 5.94
CA THR A 178 11.34 -1.78 5.19
C THR A 178 11.79 -2.92 6.09
N PRO A 179 12.43 -3.98 5.58
CA PRO A 179 12.99 -5.04 6.40
C PRO A 179 13.93 -4.54 7.50
N THR A 180 14.77 -3.51 7.22
CA THR A 180 15.80 -3.06 8.15
C THR A 180 15.45 -1.80 8.92
N LYS A 181 14.58 -0.90 8.40
CA LYS A 181 14.32 0.42 8.98
C LYS A 181 12.86 0.82 8.98
N ILE A 182 12.53 1.82 9.81
CA ILE A 182 11.29 2.60 9.77
C ILE A 182 11.71 4.05 9.55
N ILE A 183 11.25 4.66 8.48
CA ILE A 183 11.50 6.08 8.17
C ILE A 183 10.26 6.86 8.63
N ILE A 184 10.42 7.76 9.58
CA ILE A 184 9.35 8.58 10.21
C ILE A 184 9.46 10.04 9.77
#